data_85d38832c86fb57060b1fd55710ca917
#
_entry.id   85d38832c86fb57060b1fd55710ca917
#
_cell.length_a   1.000
_cell.length_b   1.000
_cell.length_c   1.000
_cell.angle_alpha   90.00
_cell.angle_beta   90.00
_cell.angle_gamma   90.00
#
_symmetry.space_group_name_H-M   'P 1'
#
loop_
_entity.id
_entity.type
_entity.pdbx_description
1 polymer ?
#
loop_
_entity_poly.entity_id
_entity_poly.type
_entity_poly.pdbx_seq_one_letter_code
_entity_poly.pdbx_strand_id
1 'polypeptide(L)'
;MADPPWPFVWKAGAGGRRARSTVLPYSVLTVDDIAAFPVADLATENATLALWATREMFREGHAVRVARAWGFEPYGELIWEKPNLGTGAWPRPCHEPVLLARRGHPPVPADRSVRSVHRWKQDYAAGKTHTTKPAGLADLVESHYPGPYVELFARQPRLGWDHWGHGYEGQAA
;
A
#
# COMPACT_ATOMS: atom_id res chain seq x y z
N MET A 1 -4.33 1.56 -7.15
CA MET A 1 -3.82 1.12 -5.82
C MET A 1 -2.35 0.74 -5.95
N ALA A 2 -1.54 0.91 -4.88
CA ALA A 2 -0.14 0.49 -4.91
C ALA A 2 0.33 -0.01 -3.53
N ASP A 3 1.17 -1.08 -3.52
CA ASP A 3 1.86 -1.61 -2.31
C ASP A 3 3.36 -1.74 -2.60
N PRO A 4 4.11 -0.62 -2.67
CA PRO A 4 5.53 -0.65 -3.00
C PRO A 4 6.34 -1.49 -2.02
N PRO A 5 7.43 -2.11 -2.47
CA PRO A 5 8.36 -2.83 -1.60
C PRO A 5 9.26 -1.84 -0.85
N TRP A 6 8.66 -1.13 0.11
CA TRP A 6 9.32 -0.09 0.90
C TRP A 6 10.62 -0.58 1.54
N PRO A 7 11.63 0.29 1.68
CA PRO A 7 12.85 -0.05 2.40
C PRO A 7 12.51 -0.35 3.86
N PHE A 8 13.05 -1.46 4.35
CA PHE A 8 12.85 -1.87 5.73
C PHE A 8 14.01 -1.39 6.58
N VAL A 9 13.81 -0.35 7.37
CA VAL A 9 14.81 0.12 8.33
C VAL A 9 14.60 -0.61 9.66
N TRP A 10 15.35 -1.70 9.84
CA TRP A 10 15.43 -2.36 11.13
C TRP A 10 16.32 -1.54 12.08
N LYS A 11 15.73 -0.80 13.02
CA LYS A 11 16.47 -0.26 14.15
C LYS A 11 16.66 -1.39 15.18
N ALA A 12 17.88 -1.87 15.34
CA ALA A 12 18.20 -2.78 16.43
C ALA A 12 17.78 -2.12 17.75
N GLY A 13 16.80 -2.72 18.43
CA GLY A 13 16.41 -2.25 19.76
C GLY A 13 17.57 -2.43 20.74
N ALA A 14 17.65 -1.58 21.76
CA ALA A 14 18.70 -1.53 22.79
C ALA A 14 18.84 -2.81 23.66
N GLY A 15 18.35 -3.95 23.21
CA GLY A 15 18.31 -5.22 23.93
C GLY A 15 19.14 -6.37 23.36
N GLY A 16 20.10 -6.11 22.47
CA GLY A 16 21.19 -7.05 22.16
C GLY A 16 20.84 -8.43 21.56
N ARG A 17 19.57 -8.78 21.38
CA ARG A 17 19.19 -9.99 20.65
C ARG A 17 19.24 -9.70 19.16
N ARG A 18 20.17 -10.35 18.44
CA ARG A 18 20.19 -10.38 16.97
C ARG A 18 18.78 -10.72 16.49
N ALA A 19 18.13 -9.72 15.90
CA ALA A 19 16.87 -9.96 15.20
C ALA A 19 17.14 -11.03 14.15
N ARG A 20 16.28 -12.06 14.10
CA ARG A 20 16.23 -12.95 12.95
C ARG A 20 16.05 -12.07 11.72
N SER A 21 17.04 -12.10 10.82
CA SER A 21 16.91 -11.51 9.50
C SER A 21 15.68 -12.11 8.85
N THR A 22 14.60 -11.36 8.81
CA THR A 22 13.44 -11.74 8.00
C THR A 22 13.87 -11.47 6.57
N VAL A 23 14.35 -12.50 5.89
CA VAL A 23 14.60 -12.43 4.45
C VAL A 23 13.23 -12.19 3.82
N LEU A 24 13.03 -10.99 3.30
CA LEU A 24 11.83 -10.70 2.54
C LEU A 24 11.87 -11.52 1.24
N PRO A 25 10.74 -12.09 0.79
CA PRO A 25 10.68 -12.88 -0.44
C PRO A 25 10.82 -12.03 -1.72
N TYR A 26 11.10 -10.73 -1.58
CA TYR A 26 11.27 -9.77 -2.67
C TYR A 26 12.33 -8.74 -2.32
N SER A 27 12.94 -8.16 -3.34
CA SER A 27 13.89 -7.05 -3.21
C SER A 27 13.15 -5.78 -2.78
N VAL A 28 13.68 -5.09 -1.77
CA VAL A 28 13.19 -3.76 -1.39
C VAL A 28 13.78 -2.71 -2.33
N LEU A 29 13.01 -1.66 -2.58
CA LEU A 29 13.44 -0.51 -3.37
C LEU A 29 13.70 0.68 -2.43
N THR A 30 14.58 1.58 -2.85
CA THR A 30 14.73 2.86 -2.15
C THR A 30 13.50 3.74 -2.37
N VAL A 31 13.29 4.72 -1.52
CA VAL A 31 12.19 5.70 -1.69
C VAL A 31 12.35 6.44 -3.03
N ASP A 32 13.59 6.71 -3.44
CA ASP A 32 13.90 7.38 -4.71
C ASP A 32 13.53 6.49 -5.91
N ASP A 33 13.88 5.20 -5.86
CA ASP A 33 13.50 4.25 -6.91
C ASP A 33 11.98 4.15 -7.03
N ILE A 34 11.25 4.05 -5.89
CA ILE A 34 9.79 4.00 -5.89
C ILE A 34 9.21 5.30 -6.47
N ALA A 35 9.74 6.46 -6.09
CA ALA A 35 9.27 7.75 -6.58
C ALA A 35 9.54 7.95 -8.09
N ALA A 36 10.57 7.30 -8.64
CA ALA A 36 10.94 7.38 -10.04
C ALA A 36 10.05 6.54 -10.97
N PHE A 37 9.17 5.68 -10.45
CA PHE A 37 8.25 4.93 -11.31
C PHE A 37 7.33 5.89 -12.07
N PRO A 38 7.11 5.68 -13.39
CA PRO A 38 6.33 6.59 -14.24
C PRO A 38 4.82 6.40 -14.06
N VAL A 39 4.35 6.42 -12.82
CA VAL A 39 2.92 6.21 -12.46
C VAL A 39 2.05 7.32 -13.04
N ALA A 40 2.62 8.51 -13.22
CA ALA A 40 1.91 9.63 -13.85
C ALA A 40 1.45 9.31 -15.28
N ASP A 41 2.18 8.47 -16.01
CA ASP A 41 1.87 8.08 -17.39
C ASP A 41 0.78 7.00 -17.46
N LEU A 42 0.60 6.24 -16.38
CA LEU A 42 -0.44 5.20 -16.25
C LEU A 42 -1.77 5.76 -15.74
N ALA A 43 -1.72 6.90 -15.05
CA ALA A 43 -2.89 7.49 -14.42
C ALA A 43 -3.64 8.40 -15.39
N THR A 44 -4.97 8.30 -15.41
CA THR A 44 -5.82 9.26 -16.09
C THR A 44 -5.68 10.66 -15.49
N GLU A 45 -6.15 11.69 -16.20
CA GLU A 45 -6.14 13.09 -15.71
C GLU A 45 -6.85 13.22 -14.35
N ASN A 46 -7.94 12.47 -14.16
CA ASN A 46 -8.71 12.46 -12.94
C ASN A 46 -8.63 11.07 -12.30
N ALA A 47 -7.86 10.92 -11.24
CA ALA A 47 -7.60 9.62 -10.62
C ALA A 47 -7.47 9.71 -9.11
N THR A 48 -7.79 8.61 -8.42
CA THR A 48 -7.55 8.43 -6.98
C THR A 48 -6.46 7.39 -6.77
N LEU A 49 -5.54 7.66 -5.86
CA LEU A 49 -4.49 6.76 -5.42
C LEU A 49 -4.76 6.30 -3.99
N ALA A 50 -4.75 4.99 -3.77
CA ALA A 50 -4.63 4.38 -2.45
C ALA A 50 -3.24 3.72 -2.34
N LEU A 51 -2.37 4.28 -1.52
CA LEU A 51 -0.96 3.90 -1.40
C LEU A 51 -0.70 3.28 -0.02
N TRP A 52 -0.45 1.96 0.01
CA TRP A 52 0.01 1.29 1.22
C TRP A 52 1.38 1.80 1.64
N ALA A 53 1.53 2.06 2.92
CA ALA A 53 2.82 2.44 3.49
C ALA A 53 3.10 1.70 4.80
N THR A 54 4.39 1.51 5.11
CA THR A 54 4.75 1.16 6.47
C THR A 54 4.54 2.37 7.36
N ARG A 55 4.35 2.15 8.67
CA ARG A 55 4.19 3.26 9.63
C ARG A 55 5.36 4.25 9.61
N GLU A 56 6.57 3.74 9.40
CA GLU A 56 7.78 4.55 9.30
C GLU A 56 7.73 5.44 8.04
N MET A 57 7.44 4.85 6.89
CA MET A 57 7.35 5.57 5.61
C MET A 57 6.24 6.62 5.62
N PHE A 58 5.16 6.34 6.33
CA PHE A 58 4.06 7.29 6.52
C PHE A 58 4.46 8.43 7.46
N ARG A 59 4.97 8.11 8.66
CA ARG A 59 5.38 9.10 9.68
C ARG A 59 6.48 10.03 9.21
N GLU A 60 7.43 9.52 8.42
CA GLU A 60 8.57 10.29 7.91
C GLU A 60 8.23 11.06 6.62
N GLY A 61 6.96 10.97 6.15
CA GLY A 61 6.50 11.72 4.97
C GLY A 61 6.92 11.11 3.63
N HIS A 62 7.56 9.93 3.62
CA HIS A 62 8.01 9.30 2.39
C HIS A 62 6.84 8.87 1.49
N ALA A 63 5.73 8.40 2.06
CA ALA A 63 4.52 8.08 1.29
C ALA A 63 3.95 9.32 0.60
N VAL A 64 3.93 10.46 1.27
CA VAL A 64 3.52 11.77 0.71
C VAL A 64 4.45 12.18 -0.43
N ARG A 65 5.76 12.05 -0.23
CA ARG A 65 6.76 12.36 -1.26
C ARG A 65 6.56 11.52 -2.52
N VAL A 66 6.36 10.21 -2.37
CA VAL A 66 6.11 9.29 -3.49
C VAL A 66 4.81 9.63 -4.21
N ALA A 67 3.70 9.84 -3.48
CA ALA A 67 2.44 10.22 -4.08
C ALA A 67 2.57 11.51 -4.93
N ARG A 68 3.27 12.53 -4.43
CA ARG A 68 3.53 13.77 -5.17
C ARG A 68 4.42 13.58 -6.38
N ALA A 69 5.45 12.75 -6.29
CA ALA A 69 6.30 12.41 -7.43
C ALA A 69 5.51 11.72 -8.55
N TRP A 70 4.49 10.96 -8.19
CA TRP A 70 3.56 10.31 -9.13
C TRP A 70 2.44 11.24 -9.64
N GLY A 71 2.45 12.52 -9.24
CA GLY A 71 1.48 13.52 -9.69
C GLY A 71 0.16 13.53 -8.91
N PHE A 72 0.14 12.97 -7.69
CA PHE A 72 -1.04 12.94 -6.83
C PHE A 72 -0.85 13.83 -5.60
N GLU A 73 -1.89 14.57 -5.22
CA GLU A 73 -1.91 15.37 -3.99
C GLU A 73 -2.64 14.62 -2.88
N PRO A 74 -1.97 14.34 -1.75
CA PRO A 74 -2.56 13.69 -0.59
C PRO A 74 -3.73 14.48 0.01
N TYR A 75 -4.79 13.77 0.44
CA TYR A 75 -5.95 14.41 1.08
C TYR A 75 -6.50 13.66 2.29
N GLY A 76 -6.09 12.42 2.53
CA GLY A 76 -6.60 11.64 3.65
C GLY A 76 -5.84 10.34 3.86
N GLU A 77 -6.33 9.54 4.80
CA GLU A 77 -5.75 8.26 5.14
C GLU A 77 -6.80 7.24 5.56
N LEU A 78 -6.48 5.97 5.33
CA LEU A 78 -7.16 4.84 5.93
C LEU A 78 -6.17 4.06 6.78
N ILE A 79 -6.68 3.43 7.83
CA ILE A 79 -5.89 2.59 8.74
C ILE A 79 -6.43 1.17 8.69
N TRP A 80 -5.59 0.23 8.31
CA TRP A 80 -5.89 -1.18 8.53
C TRP A 80 -5.42 -1.58 9.93
N GLU A 81 -6.37 -1.84 10.83
CA GLU A 81 -6.12 -2.39 12.16
C GLU A 81 -5.93 -3.91 12.04
N LYS A 82 -4.75 -4.38 12.44
CA LYS A 82 -4.40 -5.81 12.45
C LYS A 82 -4.92 -6.51 13.71
N PRO A 83 -5.31 -7.78 13.61
CA PRO A 83 -5.81 -8.51 14.78
C PRO A 83 -4.73 -8.77 15.83
N ASN A 84 -3.46 -8.80 15.43
CA ASN A 84 -2.33 -9.14 16.28
C ASN A 84 -1.39 -7.96 16.47
N LEU A 85 -0.81 -7.85 17.66
CA LEU A 85 0.27 -6.91 17.92
C LEU A 85 1.52 -7.35 17.17
N GLY A 86 2.14 -6.43 16.45
CA GLY A 86 3.45 -6.63 15.84
C GLY A 86 4.56 -6.77 16.87
N THR A 87 5.72 -7.21 16.42
CA THR A 87 6.96 -7.20 17.21
C THR A 87 7.58 -5.80 17.15
N GLY A 88 8.19 -5.33 18.23
CA GLY A 88 8.87 -4.04 18.24
C GLY A 88 8.86 -3.37 19.59
N ALA A 89 9.41 -2.14 19.63
CA ALA A 89 9.42 -1.28 20.80
C ALA A 89 8.03 -0.72 21.12
N TRP A 90 7.91 -0.08 22.27
CA TRP A 90 6.68 0.59 22.69
C TRP A 90 6.38 1.86 21.87
N PRO A 91 5.10 2.09 21.49
CA PRO A 91 4.01 1.12 21.53
C PRO A 91 4.13 0.05 20.44
N ARG A 92 3.65 -1.16 20.72
CA ARG A 92 3.67 -2.26 19.75
C ARG A 92 2.71 -1.97 18.59
N PRO A 93 3.16 -2.08 17.34
CA PRO A 93 2.33 -1.76 16.19
C PRO A 93 1.22 -2.80 15.98
N CYS A 94 0.02 -2.32 15.67
CA CYS A 94 -1.11 -3.16 15.29
C CYS A 94 -1.86 -2.61 14.07
N HIS A 95 -1.21 -1.76 13.27
CA HIS A 95 -1.86 -1.18 12.09
C HIS A 95 -0.89 -0.91 10.95
N GLU A 96 -1.45 -0.77 9.76
CA GLU A 96 -0.78 -0.21 8.59
C GLU A 96 -1.62 0.91 7.97
N PRO A 97 -1.02 2.05 7.64
CA PRO A 97 -1.71 3.16 6.99
C PRO A 97 -1.77 2.96 5.46
N VAL A 98 -2.82 3.53 4.87
CA VAL A 98 -2.99 3.74 3.43
C VAL A 98 -3.13 5.24 3.21
N LEU A 99 -2.23 5.84 2.46
CA LEU A 99 -2.36 7.22 2.04
C LEU A 99 -3.38 7.32 0.91
N LEU A 100 -4.35 8.21 1.06
CA LEU A 100 -5.27 8.58 -0.01
C LEU A 100 -4.80 9.87 -0.68
N ALA A 101 -4.66 9.82 -1.99
CA ALA A 101 -4.25 10.97 -2.78
C ALA A 101 -5.08 11.06 -4.07
N ARG A 102 -5.15 12.24 -4.65
CA ARG A 102 -5.91 12.51 -5.87
C ARG A 102 -5.09 13.27 -6.90
N ARG A 103 -5.42 13.05 -8.16
CA ARG A 103 -4.96 13.83 -9.31
C ARG A 103 -6.18 14.41 -10.01
N GLY A 104 -6.14 15.69 -10.37
CA GLY A 104 -7.27 16.37 -10.99
C GLY A 104 -8.54 16.40 -10.12
N HIS A 105 -9.66 16.09 -10.72
CA HIS A 105 -10.99 16.10 -10.10
C HIS A 105 -11.66 14.72 -10.23
N PRO A 106 -11.16 13.68 -9.53
CA PRO A 106 -11.77 12.36 -9.61
C PRO A 106 -13.22 12.38 -9.08
N PRO A 107 -14.05 11.41 -9.49
CA PRO A 107 -15.38 11.27 -8.95
C PRO A 107 -15.37 11.23 -7.42
N VAL A 108 -16.35 11.88 -6.81
CA VAL A 108 -16.54 11.82 -5.37
C VAL A 108 -17.00 10.40 -5.00
N PRO A 109 -16.49 9.80 -3.91
CA PRO A 109 -16.96 8.50 -3.45
C PRO A 109 -18.48 8.43 -3.34
N ALA A 110 -19.05 7.29 -3.73
CA ALA A 110 -20.50 7.06 -3.71
C ALA A 110 -21.09 7.17 -2.29
N ASP A 111 -20.33 6.73 -1.29
CA ASP A 111 -20.66 6.88 0.13
C ASP A 111 -19.55 7.65 0.85
N ARG A 112 -19.92 8.68 1.62
CA ARG A 112 -19.02 9.50 2.41
C ARG A 112 -18.98 9.11 3.90
N SER A 113 -19.78 8.12 4.30
CA SER A 113 -19.85 7.65 5.69
C SER A 113 -18.83 6.55 6.00
N VAL A 114 -17.86 6.31 5.10
CA VAL A 114 -16.79 5.32 5.30
C VAL A 114 -15.91 5.70 6.48
N ARG A 115 -15.69 4.76 7.37
CA ARG A 115 -14.78 4.94 8.51
C ARG A 115 -13.34 4.96 8.01
N SER A 116 -12.48 5.72 8.69
CA SER A 116 -11.05 5.73 8.38
C SER A 116 -10.28 4.54 8.97
N VAL A 117 -10.86 3.77 9.89
CA VAL A 117 -10.23 2.60 10.52
C VAL A 117 -11.02 1.34 10.20
N HIS A 118 -10.33 0.34 9.64
CA HIS A 118 -10.91 -0.91 9.17
C HIS A 118 -10.22 -2.13 9.78
N ARG A 119 -11.00 -3.16 10.09
CA ARG A 119 -10.54 -4.48 10.59
C ARG A 119 -10.69 -5.53 9.50
N TRP A 120 -10.08 -5.31 8.35
CA TRP A 120 -10.11 -6.30 7.28
C TRP A 120 -9.37 -7.57 7.70
N LYS A 121 -9.98 -8.71 7.39
CA LYS A 121 -9.34 -10.00 7.63
C LYS A 121 -8.16 -10.17 6.66
N GLN A 122 -6.99 -10.50 7.21
CA GLN A 122 -5.88 -10.94 6.39
C GLN A 122 -6.14 -12.39 5.97
N ASP A 123 -6.04 -12.65 4.68
CA ASP A 123 -6.17 -14.01 4.18
C ASP A 123 -4.83 -14.74 4.32
N TYR A 124 -4.76 -15.66 5.27
CA TYR A 124 -3.60 -16.50 5.51
C TYR A 124 -3.64 -17.84 4.75
N ALA A 125 -4.65 -18.06 3.87
CA ALA A 125 -4.80 -19.32 3.18
C ALA A 125 -3.60 -19.61 2.25
N ALA A 126 -3.18 -20.88 2.25
CA ALA A 126 -2.28 -21.50 1.29
C ALA A 126 -1.04 -20.67 0.89
N GLY A 127 -0.04 -20.61 1.76
CA GLY A 127 1.28 -20.05 1.42
C GLY A 127 1.38 -18.53 1.37
N LYS A 128 0.33 -17.80 1.75
CA LYS A 128 0.37 -16.34 1.87
C LYS A 128 1.25 -15.92 3.05
N THR A 129 2.13 -14.97 2.81
CA THR A 129 3.08 -14.46 3.80
C THR A 129 2.42 -13.43 4.72
N HIS A 130 3.04 -13.14 5.86
CA HIS A 130 2.64 -12.06 6.78
C HIS A 130 2.57 -10.66 6.12
N THR A 131 3.11 -10.52 4.92
CA THR A 131 3.14 -9.27 4.16
C THR A 131 2.00 -9.14 3.14
N THR A 132 1.12 -10.14 3.00
CA THR A 132 -0.03 -10.06 2.11
C THR A 132 -1.05 -9.07 2.65
N LYS A 133 -1.46 -8.11 1.82
CA LYS A 133 -2.50 -7.15 2.18
C LYS A 133 -3.87 -7.78 2.12
N PRO A 134 -4.83 -7.32 2.96
CA PRO A 134 -6.21 -7.80 2.91
C PRO A 134 -6.91 -7.31 1.63
N ALA A 135 -7.81 -8.11 1.09
CA ALA A 135 -8.63 -7.75 -0.07
C ALA A 135 -9.56 -6.55 0.21
N GLY A 136 -9.88 -6.29 1.47
CA GLY A 136 -10.87 -5.29 1.87
C GLY A 136 -10.59 -3.86 1.39
N LEU A 137 -9.33 -3.47 1.12
CA LEU A 137 -9.06 -2.17 0.51
C LEU A 137 -9.53 -2.15 -0.95
N ALA A 138 -9.25 -3.20 -1.72
CA ALA A 138 -9.68 -3.28 -3.11
C ALA A 138 -11.22 -3.34 -3.20
N ASP A 139 -11.88 -4.12 -2.31
CA ASP A 139 -13.35 -4.17 -2.22
C ASP A 139 -13.94 -2.77 -1.91
N LEU A 140 -13.29 -2.03 -1.01
CA LEU A 140 -13.69 -0.65 -0.69
C LEU A 140 -13.54 0.27 -1.89
N VAL A 141 -12.42 0.17 -2.62
CA VAL A 141 -12.18 0.98 -3.83
C VAL A 141 -13.25 0.69 -4.89
N GLU A 142 -13.53 -0.58 -5.18
CA GLU A 142 -14.55 -0.97 -6.17
C GLU A 142 -15.95 -0.48 -5.81
N SER A 143 -16.29 -0.49 -4.52
CA SER A 143 -17.62 -0.06 -4.07
C SER A 143 -17.83 1.45 -4.09
N HIS A 144 -16.75 2.25 -4.15
CA HIS A 144 -16.82 3.71 -4.00
C HIS A 144 -16.37 4.51 -5.22
N TYR A 145 -15.58 3.91 -6.09
CA TYR A 145 -15.05 4.58 -7.28
C TYR A 145 -15.34 3.77 -8.53
N PRO A 146 -15.68 4.41 -9.64
CA PRO A 146 -15.76 3.72 -10.93
C PRO A 146 -14.36 3.33 -11.41
N GLY A 147 -14.27 2.20 -12.14
CA GLY A 147 -13.03 1.84 -12.83
C GLY A 147 -12.67 2.81 -13.98
N PRO A 148 -11.59 2.52 -14.71
CA PRO A 148 -10.76 1.33 -14.60
C PRO A 148 -9.87 1.32 -13.37
N TYR A 149 -9.44 0.13 -12.94
CA TYR A 149 -8.57 -0.05 -11.77
C TYR A 149 -7.22 -0.62 -12.17
N VAL A 150 -6.18 -0.17 -11.49
CA VAL A 150 -4.83 -0.74 -11.61
C VAL A 150 -4.22 -0.98 -10.22
N GLU A 151 -3.55 -2.11 -10.05
CA GLU A 151 -2.74 -2.41 -8.89
C GLU A 151 -1.26 -2.48 -9.27
N LEU A 152 -0.46 -1.57 -8.73
CA LEU A 152 0.99 -1.56 -8.89
C LEU A 152 1.65 -2.34 -7.75
N PHE A 153 2.72 -3.07 -8.09
CA PHE A 153 3.42 -3.98 -7.19
C PHE A 153 2.53 -5.14 -6.73
N ALA A 154 1.57 -5.52 -7.58
CA ALA A 154 0.64 -6.60 -7.33
C ALA A 154 1.38 -7.93 -7.10
N ARG A 155 0.88 -8.73 -6.17
CA ARG A 155 1.39 -10.09 -5.90
C ARG A 155 0.43 -11.17 -6.36
N GLN A 156 -0.79 -10.81 -6.66
CA GLN A 156 -1.84 -11.70 -7.14
C GLN A 156 -2.77 -10.93 -8.07
N PRO A 157 -3.26 -11.55 -9.15
CA PRO A 157 -4.22 -10.91 -10.03
C PRO A 157 -5.56 -10.76 -9.30
N ARG A 158 -6.28 -9.69 -9.65
CA ARG A 158 -7.68 -9.47 -9.25
C ARG A 158 -8.50 -9.27 -10.51
N LEU A 159 -9.61 -10.00 -10.61
CA LEU A 159 -10.53 -9.87 -11.75
C LEU A 159 -11.04 -8.42 -11.86
N GLY A 160 -11.00 -7.86 -13.08
CA GLY A 160 -11.42 -6.50 -13.36
C GLY A 160 -10.38 -5.42 -13.01
N TRP A 161 -9.15 -5.82 -12.68
CA TRP A 161 -8.03 -4.93 -12.44
C TRP A 161 -6.90 -5.20 -13.41
N ASP A 162 -6.34 -4.15 -13.96
CA ASP A 162 -5.00 -4.22 -14.52
C ASP A 162 -3.99 -4.29 -13.37
N HIS A 163 -2.89 -5.02 -13.58
CA HIS A 163 -1.89 -5.19 -12.53
C HIS A 163 -0.48 -5.26 -13.10
N TRP A 164 0.44 -4.72 -12.32
CA TRP A 164 1.86 -4.80 -12.57
C TRP A 164 2.59 -5.11 -11.27
N GLY A 165 3.51 -6.06 -11.29
CA GLY A 165 4.26 -6.44 -10.09
C GLY A 165 5.09 -7.69 -10.25
N HIS A 166 5.61 -8.22 -9.16
CA HIS A 166 6.48 -9.39 -9.15
C HIS A 166 5.79 -10.63 -9.75
N GLY A 167 6.36 -11.19 -10.79
CA GLY A 167 5.83 -12.36 -11.50
C GLY A 167 4.85 -12.03 -12.63
N TYR A 168 4.61 -10.76 -12.94
CA TYR A 168 3.71 -10.29 -13.99
C TYR A 168 4.43 -9.46 -15.06
N GLU A 169 5.70 -9.73 -15.31
CA GLU A 169 6.45 -9.08 -16.37
C GLU A 169 5.87 -9.50 -17.74
N GLY A 170 5.19 -8.59 -18.41
CA GLY A 170 4.82 -8.73 -19.83
C GLY A 170 3.43 -9.30 -20.14
N GLN A 171 2.48 -9.38 -19.21
CA GLN A 171 1.07 -9.64 -19.55
C GLN A 171 0.27 -8.31 -19.51
N ALA A 172 0.49 -7.48 -20.52
CA ALA A 172 -0.53 -6.50 -20.89
C ALA A 172 -1.64 -7.27 -21.64
N ALA A 173 -2.89 -7.12 -21.18
CA ALA A 173 -4.07 -7.67 -21.84
C ALA A 173 -4.29 -6.97 -23.20
#